data_40d5d7838a0066877fafd3e5d7e7e677
#
_entry.id   40d5d7838a0066877fafd3e5d7e7e677
#
_cell.length_a   1.000
_cell.length_b   1.000
_cell.length_c   1.000
_cell.angle_alpha   90.00
_cell.angle_beta   90.00
_cell.angle_gamma   90.00
#
_symmetry.space_group_name_H-M   'P 1'
#
loop_
_entity.id
_entity.type
_entity.pdbx_description
1 polymer ?
#
loop_
_entity_poly.entity_id
_entity_poly.type
_entity_poly.pdbx_seq_one_letter_code
_entity_poly.pdbx_strand_id
1 'polypeptide(L)'
;MQIKISEIENKNNIIDIRTSTEFNEFNIGGRNITRINLLRNPEYYLDKNNTYYIVCNKGTESLSCTKILNALGYNCYSVAGGIDDLKKL
;
A
#
# COMPACT_ATOMS: atom_id res chain seq x y z
N MET A 1 7.00 2.86 10.38
CA MET A 1 6.14 3.00 9.20
C MET A 1 6.29 1.88 8.17
N GLN A 2 7.19 0.95 8.38
CA GLN A 2 7.33 -0.21 7.53
C GLN A 2 6.84 -1.46 8.26
N ILE A 3 6.34 -2.43 7.48
CA ILE A 3 5.84 -3.69 8.01
C ILE A 3 6.24 -4.82 7.06
N LYS A 4 6.49 -6.00 7.59
CA LYS A 4 6.74 -7.19 6.77
C LYS A 4 5.42 -7.80 6.34
N ILE A 5 5.38 -8.39 5.14
CA ILE A 5 4.16 -9.03 4.64
C ILE A 5 3.61 -10.08 5.64
N SER A 6 4.51 -10.78 6.32
CA SER A 6 4.11 -11.81 7.31
C SER A 6 3.39 -11.24 8.53
N GLU A 7 3.50 -9.94 8.77
CA GLU A 7 2.89 -9.28 9.92
C GLU A 7 1.50 -8.70 9.62
N ILE A 8 1.06 -8.76 8.35
CA ILE A 8 -0.24 -8.22 7.95
C ILE A 8 -1.35 -9.18 8.35
N GLU A 9 -2.25 -8.72 9.22
CA GLU A 9 -3.36 -9.54 9.73
C GLU A 9 -4.54 -9.55 8.78
N ASN A 10 -4.86 -8.39 8.19
CA ASN A 10 -6.03 -8.26 7.31
C ASN A 10 -5.60 -7.85 5.91
N LYS A 11 -5.51 -8.82 5.00
CA LYS A 11 -5.09 -8.59 3.61
C LYS A 11 -6.08 -7.74 2.81
N ASN A 12 -7.31 -7.61 3.28
CA ASN A 12 -8.28 -6.73 2.61
C ASN A 12 -7.89 -5.25 2.74
N ASN A 13 -7.05 -4.92 3.71
CA ASN A 13 -6.56 -3.56 3.91
C ASN A 13 -5.23 -3.28 3.21
N ILE A 14 -4.77 -4.21 2.39
CA ILE A 14 -3.62 -3.96 1.50
C ILE A 14 -4.09 -3.05 0.36
N ILE A 15 -3.29 -2.02 0.07
CA ILE A 15 -3.53 -1.11 -1.04
C ILE A 15 -2.29 -1.11 -1.93
N ASP A 16 -2.45 -1.60 -3.14
CA ASP A 16 -1.40 -1.65 -4.14
C ASP A 16 -1.48 -0.38 -4.98
N ILE A 17 -0.44 0.46 -4.90
CA ILE A 17 -0.44 1.77 -5.55
C ILE A 17 0.24 1.76 -6.92
N ARG A 18 0.51 0.57 -7.46
CA ARG A 18 1.08 0.41 -8.81
C ARG A 18 -0.02 0.60 -9.87
N THR A 19 0.39 0.52 -11.14
CA THR A 19 -0.57 0.55 -12.24
C THR A 19 -1.45 -0.70 -12.22
N SER A 20 -2.61 -0.61 -12.87
CA SER A 20 -3.51 -1.76 -12.97
C SER A 20 -2.88 -2.91 -13.76
N THR A 21 -2.07 -2.60 -14.76
CA THR A 21 -1.35 -3.63 -15.54
C THR A 21 -0.41 -4.42 -14.64
N GLU A 22 0.39 -3.74 -13.84
CA GLU A 22 1.31 -4.39 -12.90
C GLU A 22 0.56 -5.22 -11.87
N PHE A 23 -0.52 -4.68 -11.33
CA PHE A 23 -1.35 -5.39 -10.36
C PHE A 23 -1.94 -6.68 -10.95
N ASN A 24 -2.42 -6.62 -12.18
CA ASN A 24 -3.04 -7.77 -12.85
C ASN A 24 -2.01 -8.85 -13.20
N GLU A 25 -0.77 -8.48 -13.46
CA GLU A 25 0.30 -9.45 -13.75
C GLU A 25 0.71 -10.23 -12.50
N PHE A 26 0.80 -9.54 -11.36
CA PHE A 26 1.14 -10.15 -10.08
C PHE A 26 0.71 -9.22 -8.95
N ASN A 27 0.06 -9.75 -7.92
CA ASN A 27 -0.30 -9.00 -6.73
C ASN A 27 -0.34 -9.90 -5.50
N ILE A 28 -0.37 -9.27 -4.33
CA ILE A 28 -0.46 -9.98 -3.04
C ILE A 28 -1.85 -9.87 -2.42
N GLY A 29 -2.83 -9.44 -3.20
CA GLY A 29 -4.19 -9.23 -2.73
C GLY A 29 -4.48 -7.76 -2.44
N GLY A 30 -5.65 -7.51 -1.87
CA GLY A 30 -6.09 -6.16 -1.54
C GLY A 30 -6.66 -5.43 -2.73
N ARG A 31 -6.64 -4.09 -2.65
CA ARG A 31 -7.20 -3.21 -3.66
C ARG A 31 -6.11 -2.52 -4.46
N ASN A 32 -6.31 -2.37 -5.75
CA ASN A 32 -5.43 -1.58 -6.60
C ASN A 32 -5.98 -0.16 -6.70
N ILE A 33 -5.27 0.78 -6.09
CA ILE A 33 -5.58 2.21 -6.15
C ILE A 33 -4.28 2.91 -6.47
N THR A 34 -4.16 3.49 -7.67
CA THR A 34 -2.91 4.12 -8.07
C THR A 34 -2.51 5.23 -7.10
N ARG A 35 -1.20 5.46 -6.97
CA ARG A 35 -0.67 6.48 -6.07
C ARG A 35 -1.33 7.84 -6.28
N ILE A 36 -1.47 8.25 -7.54
CA ILE A 36 -2.07 9.55 -7.88
C ILE A 36 -3.51 9.64 -7.37
N ASN A 37 -4.32 8.62 -7.63
CA ASN A 37 -5.71 8.62 -7.21
C ASN A 37 -5.84 8.60 -5.69
N LEU A 38 -5.03 7.78 -5.03
CA LEU A 38 -5.07 7.68 -3.57
C LEU A 38 -4.70 9.00 -2.89
N LEU A 39 -3.61 9.65 -3.34
CA LEU A 39 -3.15 10.90 -2.73
C LEU A 39 -4.03 12.08 -3.10
N ARG A 40 -4.70 12.06 -4.26
CA ARG A 40 -5.60 13.12 -4.67
C ARG A 40 -6.85 13.18 -3.79
N ASN A 41 -7.36 12.02 -3.38
CA ASN A 41 -8.63 11.95 -2.66
C ASN A 41 -8.64 10.80 -1.66
N PRO A 42 -7.76 10.84 -0.63
CA PRO A 42 -7.62 9.72 0.30
C PRO A 42 -8.91 9.43 1.08
N GLU A 43 -9.70 10.42 1.42
CA GLU A 43 -10.94 10.23 2.18
C GLU A 43 -11.97 9.39 1.42
N TYR A 44 -11.85 9.31 0.10
CA TYR A 44 -12.73 8.45 -0.69
C TYR A 44 -12.41 6.97 -0.49
N TYR A 45 -11.14 6.65 -0.25
CA TYR A 45 -10.65 5.27 -0.20
C TYR A 45 -10.38 4.76 1.21
N LEU A 46 -10.07 5.66 2.15
CA LEU A 46 -9.54 5.30 3.47
C LEU A 46 -10.43 5.81 4.59
N ASP A 47 -10.49 5.02 5.65
CA ASP A 47 -11.15 5.36 6.91
C ASP A 47 -10.07 5.53 7.98
N LYS A 48 -10.10 6.66 8.71
CA LYS A 48 -9.11 6.95 9.76
C LYS A 48 -9.14 5.98 10.92
N ASN A 49 -10.21 5.20 11.05
CA ASN A 49 -10.34 4.18 12.09
C ASN A 49 -9.70 2.84 11.72
N ASN A 50 -9.27 2.69 10.47
CA ASN A 50 -8.66 1.45 9.98
C ASN A 50 -7.17 1.61 9.75
N THR A 51 -6.46 0.49 9.71
CA THR A 51 -5.04 0.42 9.38
C THR A 51 -4.88 -0.12 7.96
N TYR A 52 -4.03 0.53 7.16
CA TYR A 52 -3.79 0.14 5.77
C TYR A 52 -2.34 -0.18 5.51
N TYR A 53 -2.10 -1.06 4.55
CA TYR A 53 -0.77 -1.55 4.21
C TYR A 53 -0.52 -1.23 2.74
N ILE A 54 0.37 -0.27 2.50
CA ILE A 54 0.62 0.29 1.17
C ILE A 54 1.77 -0.48 0.52
N VAL A 55 1.55 -0.97 -0.70
CA VAL A 55 2.56 -1.74 -1.41
C VAL A 55 2.86 -1.13 -2.77
N CYS A 56 4.14 -1.12 -3.14
CA CYS A 56 4.63 -0.71 -4.46
C CYS A 56 5.69 -1.72 -4.93
N ASN A 57 6.39 -1.42 -6.01
CA ASN A 57 7.39 -2.37 -6.56
C ASN A 57 8.59 -2.58 -5.63
N LYS A 58 9.18 -1.50 -5.11
CA LYS A 58 10.45 -1.57 -4.35
C LYS A 58 10.36 -1.12 -2.90
N GLY A 59 9.22 -0.62 -2.48
CA GLY A 59 9.03 -0.13 -1.12
C GLY A 59 9.32 1.35 -0.93
N THR A 60 9.91 2.05 -1.90
CA THR A 60 10.25 3.47 -1.79
C THR A 60 9.05 4.39 -1.99
N GLU A 61 8.27 4.17 -3.04
CA GLU A 61 7.07 4.97 -3.31
C GLU A 61 6.01 4.75 -2.23
N SER A 62 5.82 3.51 -1.78
CA SER A 62 4.87 3.21 -0.73
C SER A 62 5.28 3.86 0.60
N LEU A 63 6.57 3.94 0.90
CA LEU A 63 7.04 4.63 2.09
C LEU A 63 6.74 6.13 2.03
N SER A 64 7.02 6.76 0.90
CA SER A 64 6.70 8.17 0.67
C SER A 64 5.20 8.44 0.79
N CYS A 65 4.39 7.60 0.16
CA CYS A 65 2.93 7.67 0.21
C CYS A 65 2.41 7.53 1.65
N THR A 66 2.96 6.57 2.38
CA THR A 66 2.60 6.32 3.78
C THR A 66 2.87 7.54 4.65
N LYS A 67 4.01 8.20 4.46
CA LYS A 67 4.35 9.41 5.22
C LYS A 67 3.32 10.52 5.00
N ILE A 68 2.91 10.71 3.74
CA ILE A 68 1.90 11.72 3.40
C ILE A 68 0.56 11.38 4.06
N LEU A 69 0.11 10.15 3.93
CA LEU A 69 -1.17 9.72 4.47
C LEU A 69 -1.22 9.81 5.99
N ASN A 70 -0.14 9.41 6.67
CA ASN A 70 -0.06 9.50 8.12
C ASN A 70 -0.06 10.95 8.59
N ALA A 71 0.59 11.86 7.84
CA ALA A 71 0.55 13.30 8.14
C ALA A 71 -0.88 13.86 8.01
N LEU A 72 -1.72 13.25 7.18
CA LEU A 72 -3.12 13.63 7.01
C LEU A 72 -4.05 12.97 8.05
N GLY A 73 -3.51 12.15 8.95
CA GLY A 73 -4.26 11.54 10.03
C GLY A 73 -4.72 10.10 9.78
N TYR A 74 -4.30 9.49 8.68
CA TYR A 74 -4.58 8.08 8.42
C TYR A 74 -3.55 7.20 9.10
N ASN A 75 -3.84 5.91 9.22
CA ASN A 75 -2.95 4.95 9.87
C ASN A 75 -2.45 3.94 8.83
N CYS A 76 -1.28 4.22 8.27
CA CYS A 76 -0.72 3.45 7.16
C CYS A 76 0.69 2.95 7.47
N TYR A 77 1.01 1.79 6.87
CA TYR A 77 2.35 1.20 6.89
C TYR A 77 2.77 0.89 5.46
N SER A 78 4.05 1.03 5.17
CA SER A 78 4.62 0.62 3.89
C SER A 78 5.09 -0.84 4.00
N VAL A 79 4.72 -1.66 3.01
CA VAL A 79 5.19 -3.06 2.97
C VAL A 79 6.65 -3.06 2.54
N ALA A 80 7.52 -3.53 3.44
CA ALA A 80 8.96 -3.51 3.24
C ALA A 80 9.38 -4.36 2.04
N GLY A 81 10.30 -3.85 1.22
CA GLY A 81 10.84 -4.54 0.05
C GLY A 81 9.95 -4.55 -1.17
N GLY A 82 8.66 -4.35 -1.00
CA GLY A 82 7.70 -4.28 -2.09
C GLY A 82 7.50 -5.58 -2.85
N ILE A 83 6.82 -5.46 -3.99
CA ILE A 83 6.48 -6.62 -4.83
C ILE A 83 7.72 -7.32 -5.36
N ASP A 84 8.78 -6.57 -5.69
CA ASP A 84 10.00 -7.16 -6.25
C ASP A 84 10.61 -8.20 -5.30
N ASP A 85 10.64 -7.91 -4.01
CA ASP A 85 11.14 -8.87 -3.01
C ASP A 85 10.17 -10.05 -2.84
N LEU A 86 8.87 -9.77 -2.85
CA LEU A 86 7.86 -10.82 -2.68
C LEU A 86 7.83 -11.81 -3.85
N LYS A 87 8.16 -11.37 -5.06
CA LYS A 87 8.27 -12.26 -6.22
C LYS A 87 9.40 -13.27 -6.11
N LYS A 88 10.40 -13.00 -5.28
CA LYS A 88 11.55 -13.91 -5.08
C LYS A 88 11.23 -15.04 -4.11
N LEU A 89 10.14 -14.95 -3.42
CA LEU A 89 9.70 -16.00 -2.51
C LEU A 89 9.01 -17.13 -3.29
#